data_e9a9f9151115e2126e81df93318061e7
#
_entry.id   e9a9f9151115e2126e81df93318061e7
#
_cell.length_a   1.000
_cell.length_b   1.000
_cell.length_c   1.000
_cell.angle_alpha   90.00
_cell.angle_beta   90.00
_cell.angle_gamma   90.00
#
_symmetry.space_group_name_H-M   'P 1'
#
loop_
_entity.id
_entity.type
_entity.pdbx_description
1 polymer ?
#
loop_
_entity_poly.entity_id
_entity_poly.type
_entity_poly.pdbx_seq_one_letter_code
_entity_poly.pdbx_strand_id
1 'polypeptide(L)'
;PVVGSPSVLHTQAVASSLMDVASGRLLSQENGDKELRIASLTKIMTAIVAIENGKLDEVVTVSPGAAGKEGSSLYLKAGEKIKLVDLLYGLMLRSGNDAATAIAEHVGGSVEGFAYLMNLKAEELGMEHSRFANPSGLDQEGHYSSANDLARLASYALHNDTFRSIVRTKVKTAPNPNEKWEYKWINKNKMLLQYEGADGVKTGYTKKALRCLVSSATRNGQQLVAVTLNDRNDWQDHRRLLDYGFEKYPLETVIKKGETVAGYPFVT
;
A
#
# COMPACT_ATOMS: atom_id res chain seq x y z
N PRO A 1 -14.14 7.90 27.85
CA PRO A 1 -14.94 7.88 26.64
C PRO A 1 -15.03 6.44 26.15
N VAL A 2 -16.26 5.93 26.06
CA VAL A 2 -16.52 4.60 25.52
C VAL A 2 -16.08 4.61 24.06
N VAL A 3 -15.08 3.80 23.72
CA VAL A 3 -14.72 3.55 22.34
C VAL A 3 -15.87 2.75 21.76
N GLY A 4 -16.84 3.44 21.15
CA GLY A 4 -17.93 2.80 20.44
C GLY A 4 -17.40 1.91 19.32
N SER A 5 -18.08 0.82 19.05
CA SER A 5 -17.78 -0.03 17.89
C SER A 5 -17.68 0.85 16.63
N PRO A 6 -16.73 0.60 15.73
CA PRO A 6 -16.63 1.39 14.51
C PRO A 6 -17.96 1.34 13.75
N SER A 7 -18.42 2.49 13.34
CA SER A 7 -19.65 2.59 12.54
C SER A 7 -19.40 1.96 11.16
N VAL A 8 -20.47 1.49 10.53
CA VAL A 8 -20.38 0.84 9.21
C VAL A 8 -20.87 1.80 8.14
N LEU A 9 -19.99 2.16 7.21
CA LEU A 9 -20.39 2.78 5.95
C LEU A 9 -20.45 1.69 4.88
N HIS A 10 -21.65 1.40 4.38
CA HIS A 10 -21.85 0.41 3.33
C HIS A 10 -21.27 0.86 1.99
N THR A 11 -20.52 -0.02 1.36
CA THR A 11 -19.95 0.13 0.02
C THR A 11 -20.44 -1.02 -0.88
N GLN A 12 -20.08 -0.99 -2.16
CA GLN A 12 -20.31 -2.12 -3.07
C GLN A 12 -19.21 -3.19 -2.99
N ALA A 13 -18.18 -2.96 -2.16
CA ALA A 13 -17.10 -3.90 -1.93
C ALA A 13 -17.59 -5.16 -1.20
N VAL A 14 -16.92 -6.29 -1.44
CA VAL A 14 -17.09 -7.49 -0.61
C VAL A 14 -16.53 -7.25 0.79
N ALA A 15 -15.44 -6.51 0.89
CA ALA A 15 -14.86 -6.08 2.16
C ALA A 15 -14.30 -4.66 2.05
N SER A 16 -14.43 -3.89 3.12
CA SER A 16 -13.91 -2.53 3.21
C SER A 16 -13.36 -2.21 4.59
N SER A 17 -12.45 -1.24 4.64
CA SER A 17 -11.86 -0.71 5.87
C SER A 17 -11.50 0.75 5.70
N LEU A 18 -11.66 1.53 6.76
CA LEU A 18 -11.22 2.92 6.86
C LEU A 18 -10.47 3.10 8.17
N MET A 19 -9.26 3.64 8.12
CA MET A 19 -8.38 3.76 9.28
C MET A 19 -7.72 5.14 9.33
N ASP A 20 -7.57 5.67 10.54
CA ASP A 20 -6.74 6.85 10.80
C ASP A 20 -5.27 6.40 10.84
N VAL A 21 -4.45 7.00 9.98
CA VAL A 21 -3.05 6.56 9.81
C VAL A 21 -2.21 6.83 11.05
N ALA A 22 -2.36 8.00 11.67
CA ALA A 22 -1.53 8.38 12.81
C ALA A 22 -1.75 7.50 14.03
N SER A 23 -3.01 7.17 14.34
CA SER A 23 -3.38 6.39 15.52
C SER A 23 -3.54 4.89 15.26
N GLY A 24 -3.70 4.46 14.01
CA GLY A 24 -4.09 3.11 13.65
C GLY A 24 -5.52 2.74 14.06
N ARG A 25 -6.35 3.76 14.38
CA ARG A 25 -7.74 3.55 14.76
C ARG A 25 -8.59 3.18 13.57
N LEU A 26 -9.32 2.09 13.68
CA LEU A 26 -10.32 1.67 12.70
C LEU A 26 -11.57 2.54 12.85
N LEU A 27 -11.97 3.24 11.79
CA LEU A 27 -13.09 4.18 11.79
C LEU A 27 -14.37 3.57 11.20
N SER A 28 -14.23 2.67 10.22
CA SER A 28 -15.31 1.93 9.59
C SER A 28 -14.80 0.64 9.01
N GLN A 29 -15.61 -0.42 9.03
CA GLN A 29 -15.31 -1.68 8.37
C GLN A 29 -16.58 -2.42 7.98
N GLU A 30 -16.49 -3.19 6.90
CA GLU A 30 -17.49 -4.18 6.50
C GLU A 30 -16.75 -5.43 6.04
N ASN A 31 -16.99 -6.57 6.68
CA ASN A 31 -16.24 -7.81 6.45
C ASN A 31 -14.71 -7.62 6.53
N GLY A 32 -14.25 -6.76 7.45
CA GLY A 32 -12.87 -6.29 7.48
C GLY A 32 -11.82 -7.38 7.63
N ASP A 33 -12.13 -8.47 8.34
CA ASP A 33 -11.24 -9.60 8.57
C ASP A 33 -11.44 -10.76 7.58
N LYS A 34 -12.34 -10.61 6.60
CA LYS A 34 -12.55 -11.65 5.60
C LYS A 34 -11.32 -11.84 4.72
N GLU A 35 -10.82 -13.05 4.67
CA GLU A 35 -9.68 -13.44 3.83
C GLU A 35 -10.09 -13.49 2.36
N LEU A 36 -9.43 -12.70 1.54
CA LEU A 36 -9.72 -12.54 0.13
C LEU A 36 -8.42 -12.46 -0.69
N ARG A 37 -8.53 -12.69 -1.99
CA ARG A 37 -7.46 -12.38 -2.93
C ARG A 37 -7.34 -10.86 -3.05
N ILE A 38 -6.12 -10.37 -3.09
CA ILE A 38 -5.82 -8.94 -2.98
C ILE A 38 -5.12 -8.35 -4.20
N ALA A 39 -4.85 -9.19 -5.20
CA ALA A 39 -4.15 -8.75 -6.41
C ALA A 39 -2.86 -7.95 -6.08
N SER A 40 -2.59 -6.91 -6.84
CA SER A 40 -1.39 -6.07 -6.69
C SER A 40 -1.35 -5.21 -5.43
N LEU A 41 -2.35 -5.23 -4.55
CA LEU A 41 -2.21 -4.63 -3.21
C LEU A 41 -1.10 -5.30 -2.40
N THR A 42 -0.74 -6.54 -2.74
CA THR A 42 0.47 -7.25 -2.28
C THR A 42 1.73 -6.40 -2.36
N LYS A 43 1.83 -5.56 -3.39
CA LYS A 43 3.03 -4.74 -3.66
C LYS A 43 3.28 -3.65 -2.61
N ILE A 44 2.28 -3.31 -1.80
CA ILE A 44 2.47 -2.46 -0.61
C ILE A 44 3.44 -3.14 0.36
N MET A 45 3.23 -4.44 0.63
CA MET A 45 4.13 -5.24 1.46
C MET A 45 5.52 -5.37 0.79
N THR A 46 5.55 -5.66 -0.49
CA THR A 46 6.80 -5.78 -1.26
C THR A 46 7.63 -4.50 -1.17
N ALA A 47 7.00 -3.35 -1.35
CA ALA A 47 7.69 -2.06 -1.28
C ALA A 47 8.26 -1.78 0.11
N ILE A 48 7.48 -1.91 1.18
CA ILE A 48 7.96 -1.58 2.53
C ILE A 48 9.05 -2.56 3.00
N VAL A 49 8.91 -3.84 2.72
CA VAL A 49 9.94 -4.84 3.05
C VAL A 49 11.24 -4.54 2.30
N ALA A 50 11.16 -4.18 1.02
CA ALA A 50 12.34 -3.82 0.23
C ALA A 50 13.00 -2.53 0.73
N ILE A 51 12.24 -1.52 1.10
CA ILE A 51 12.76 -0.26 1.66
C ILE A 51 13.49 -0.52 2.99
N GLU A 52 12.94 -1.36 3.84
CA GLU A 52 13.51 -1.65 5.16
C GLU A 52 14.73 -2.59 5.13
N ASN A 53 14.82 -3.46 4.14
CA ASN A 53 15.86 -4.50 4.08
C ASN A 53 16.88 -4.29 2.95
N GLY A 54 16.62 -3.42 1.99
CA GLY A 54 17.50 -3.10 0.88
C GLY A 54 18.15 -1.74 1.01
N LYS A 55 19.06 -1.44 0.09
CA LYS A 55 19.66 -0.11 -0.06
C LYS A 55 19.15 0.51 -1.35
N LEU A 56 18.51 1.68 -1.24
CA LEU A 56 17.78 2.32 -2.34
C LEU A 56 18.66 2.61 -3.58
N ASP A 57 19.93 2.92 -3.37
CA ASP A 57 20.88 3.26 -4.44
C ASP A 57 21.57 2.03 -5.06
N GLU A 58 21.37 0.83 -4.50
CA GLU A 58 21.92 -0.37 -5.08
C GLU A 58 21.37 -0.65 -6.48
N VAL A 59 22.25 -1.11 -7.35
CA VAL A 59 21.91 -1.54 -8.70
C VAL A 59 21.41 -2.98 -8.67
N VAL A 60 20.22 -3.21 -9.15
CA VAL A 60 19.59 -4.51 -9.30
C VAL A 60 19.83 -5.01 -10.73
N THR A 61 20.26 -6.25 -10.88
CA THR A 61 20.33 -6.93 -12.17
C THR A 61 19.09 -7.78 -12.37
N VAL A 62 18.36 -7.51 -13.44
CA VAL A 62 17.10 -8.21 -13.76
C VAL A 62 17.42 -9.61 -14.29
N SER A 63 16.91 -10.64 -13.62
CA SER A 63 17.07 -12.02 -14.08
C SER A 63 16.16 -12.34 -15.29
N PRO A 64 16.48 -13.40 -16.06
CA PRO A 64 15.58 -13.88 -17.12
C PRO A 64 14.18 -14.25 -16.58
N GLY A 65 14.11 -14.84 -15.39
CA GLY A 65 12.85 -15.20 -14.73
C GLY A 65 12.00 -13.98 -14.33
N ALA A 66 12.62 -12.90 -13.91
CA ALA A 66 11.95 -11.64 -13.61
C ALA A 66 11.43 -10.97 -14.89
N ALA A 67 12.25 -10.87 -15.93
CA ALA A 67 11.89 -10.26 -17.21
C ALA A 67 10.69 -10.94 -17.92
N GLY A 68 10.48 -12.23 -17.68
CA GLY A 68 9.42 -13.01 -18.33
C GLY A 68 8.10 -13.07 -17.56
N LYS A 69 7.92 -12.30 -16.49
CA LYS A 69 6.70 -12.39 -15.68
C LYS A 69 5.48 -11.90 -16.43
N GLU A 70 4.39 -12.67 -16.30
CA GLU A 70 3.08 -12.36 -16.89
C GLU A 70 2.38 -11.21 -16.17
N GLY A 71 1.36 -10.67 -16.81
CA GLY A 71 0.53 -9.59 -16.27
C GLY A 71 1.15 -8.21 -16.47
N SER A 72 0.86 -7.28 -15.56
CA SER A 72 1.40 -5.92 -15.64
C SER A 72 2.92 -5.93 -15.61
N SER A 73 3.55 -5.19 -16.53
CA SER A 73 5.00 -5.22 -16.75
C SER A 73 5.56 -3.82 -17.00
N LEU A 74 6.81 -3.62 -16.61
CA LEU A 74 7.64 -2.47 -17.03
C LEU A 74 8.40 -2.79 -18.32
N TYR A 75 8.30 -4.02 -18.81
CA TYR A 75 9.06 -4.53 -19.96
C TYR A 75 10.57 -4.49 -19.75
N LEU A 76 10.99 -4.83 -18.53
CA LEU A 76 12.39 -4.99 -18.18
C LEU A 76 13.02 -6.15 -18.99
N LYS A 77 14.26 -5.97 -19.39
CA LYS A 77 15.02 -7.00 -20.12
C LYS A 77 15.94 -7.76 -19.18
N ALA A 78 16.17 -9.04 -19.47
CA ALA A 78 17.14 -9.84 -18.75
C ALA A 78 18.55 -9.20 -18.84
N GLY A 79 19.24 -9.11 -17.71
CA GLY A 79 20.55 -8.47 -17.62
C GLY A 79 20.51 -6.94 -17.45
N GLU A 80 19.33 -6.32 -17.55
CA GLU A 80 19.17 -4.89 -17.31
C GLU A 80 19.61 -4.53 -15.89
N LYS A 81 20.29 -3.39 -15.78
CA LYS A 81 20.73 -2.84 -14.50
C LYS A 81 19.95 -1.59 -14.18
N ILE A 82 19.25 -1.61 -13.06
CA ILE A 82 18.36 -0.53 -12.63
C ILE A 82 18.46 -0.38 -11.11
N LYS A 83 18.41 0.86 -10.61
CA LYS A 83 18.44 1.12 -9.17
C LYS A 83 17.20 0.57 -8.47
N LEU A 84 17.37 0.08 -7.25
CA LEU A 84 16.28 -0.42 -6.42
C LEU A 84 15.17 0.63 -6.25
N VAL A 85 15.51 1.89 -6.01
CA VAL A 85 14.53 2.97 -5.88
C VAL A 85 13.70 3.16 -7.15
N ASP A 86 14.30 3.06 -8.33
CA ASP A 86 13.57 3.19 -9.60
C ASP A 86 12.63 2.00 -9.81
N LEU A 87 13.07 0.79 -9.47
CA LEU A 87 12.19 -0.39 -9.47
C LEU A 87 11.00 -0.23 -8.55
N LEU A 88 11.18 0.36 -7.37
CA LEU A 88 10.10 0.63 -6.42
C LEU A 88 9.06 1.61 -7.00
N TYR A 89 9.50 2.65 -7.72
CA TYR A 89 8.58 3.53 -8.45
C TYR A 89 7.79 2.77 -9.51
N GLY A 90 8.45 2.00 -10.34
CA GLY A 90 7.79 1.18 -11.36
C GLY A 90 6.82 0.16 -10.77
N LEU A 91 7.21 -0.47 -9.66
CA LEU A 91 6.38 -1.39 -8.88
C LEU A 91 5.06 -0.74 -8.45
N MET A 92 5.15 0.43 -7.82
CA MET A 92 3.98 1.08 -7.20
C MET A 92 3.14 1.85 -8.21
N LEU A 93 3.75 2.55 -9.16
CA LEU A 93 3.04 3.38 -10.13
C LEU A 93 2.40 2.55 -11.26
N ARG A 94 3.12 1.55 -11.76
CA ARG A 94 2.71 0.73 -12.92
C ARG A 94 2.35 -0.71 -12.59
N SER A 95 2.57 -1.12 -11.35
CA SER A 95 2.30 -2.50 -10.94
C SER A 95 3.13 -3.57 -11.67
N GLY A 96 4.39 -3.28 -11.99
CA GLY A 96 5.26 -4.19 -12.73
C GLY A 96 5.52 -5.50 -11.97
N ASN A 97 5.05 -6.63 -12.48
CA ASN A 97 5.32 -7.95 -11.89
C ASN A 97 6.78 -8.36 -12.09
N ASP A 98 7.39 -7.94 -13.19
CA ASP A 98 8.82 -8.06 -13.44
C ASP A 98 9.65 -7.30 -12.39
N ALA A 99 9.28 -6.07 -12.07
CA ALA A 99 9.90 -5.30 -10.99
C ALA A 99 9.73 -5.98 -9.62
N ALA A 100 8.54 -6.50 -9.32
CA ALA A 100 8.29 -7.22 -8.05
C ALA A 100 9.22 -8.41 -7.89
N THR A 101 9.40 -9.20 -8.93
CA THR A 101 10.29 -10.36 -8.92
C THR A 101 11.76 -9.96 -8.80
N ALA A 102 12.19 -8.95 -9.57
CA ALA A 102 13.57 -8.45 -9.50
C ALA A 102 13.92 -7.91 -8.12
N ILE A 103 13.02 -7.16 -7.49
CA ILE A 103 13.16 -6.66 -6.12
C ILE A 103 13.26 -7.82 -5.13
N ALA A 104 12.37 -8.80 -5.24
CA ALA A 104 12.36 -9.96 -4.34
C ALA A 104 13.65 -10.78 -4.41
N GLU A 105 14.14 -11.06 -5.61
CA GLU A 105 15.38 -11.78 -5.81
C GLU A 105 16.59 -11.02 -5.25
N HIS A 106 16.61 -9.70 -5.46
CA HIS A 106 17.72 -8.86 -4.99
C HIS A 106 17.75 -8.72 -3.46
N VAL A 107 16.61 -8.40 -2.85
CA VAL A 107 16.52 -8.13 -1.40
C VAL A 107 16.43 -9.42 -0.58
N GLY A 108 15.69 -10.40 -1.06
CA GLY A 108 15.45 -11.66 -0.36
C GLY A 108 16.41 -12.79 -0.73
N GLY A 109 17.25 -12.58 -1.73
CA GLY A 109 18.12 -13.62 -2.29
C GLY A 109 17.40 -14.62 -3.20
N SER A 110 16.09 -14.73 -3.07
CA SER A 110 15.17 -15.52 -3.91
C SER A 110 13.75 -15.01 -3.69
N VAL A 111 12.83 -15.40 -4.57
CA VAL A 111 11.39 -15.09 -4.39
C VAL A 111 10.87 -15.71 -3.08
N GLU A 112 11.26 -16.94 -2.79
CA GLU A 112 10.88 -17.66 -1.57
C GLU A 112 11.46 -16.98 -0.31
N GLY A 113 12.72 -16.57 -0.35
CA GLY A 113 13.36 -15.82 0.74
C GLY A 113 12.67 -14.48 1.00
N PHE A 114 12.25 -13.80 -0.06
CA PHE A 114 11.50 -12.56 0.06
C PHE A 114 10.09 -12.77 0.62
N ALA A 115 9.39 -13.82 0.18
CA ALA A 115 8.08 -14.19 0.72
C ALA A 115 8.16 -14.49 2.23
N TYR A 116 9.25 -15.10 2.69
CA TYR A 116 9.52 -15.27 4.11
C TYR A 116 9.61 -13.93 4.85
N LEU A 117 10.35 -12.95 4.30
CA LEU A 117 10.43 -11.60 4.89
C LEU A 117 9.07 -10.89 4.90
N MET A 118 8.26 -11.06 3.86
CA MET A 118 6.90 -10.51 3.80
C MET A 118 6.01 -11.07 4.92
N ASN A 119 6.07 -12.37 5.17
CA ASN A 119 5.28 -13.00 6.22
C ASN A 119 5.80 -12.66 7.63
N LEU A 120 7.12 -12.49 7.82
CA LEU A 120 7.65 -11.95 9.08
C LEU A 120 7.12 -10.55 9.36
N LYS A 121 7.08 -9.68 8.36
CA LYS A 121 6.52 -8.33 8.51
C LYS A 121 5.02 -8.39 8.82
N ALA A 122 4.28 -9.28 8.20
CA ALA A 122 2.86 -9.49 8.50
C ALA A 122 2.65 -9.91 9.95
N GLU A 123 3.48 -10.80 10.48
CA GLU A 123 3.45 -11.21 11.88
C GLU A 123 3.78 -10.04 12.83
N GLU A 124 4.84 -9.27 12.55
CA GLU A 124 5.20 -8.07 13.32
C GLU A 124 4.05 -7.05 13.40
N LEU A 125 3.31 -6.88 12.31
CA LEU A 125 2.20 -5.94 12.22
C LEU A 125 0.88 -6.51 12.78
N GLY A 126 0.84 -7.77 13.19
CA GLY A 126 -0.38 -8.44 13.66
C GLY A 126 -1.41 -8.64 12.54
N MET A 127 -0.97 -8.92 11.32
CA MET A 127 -1.82 -9.21 10.17
C MET A 127 -2.26 -10.68 10.19
N GLU A 128 -3.15 -11.01 11.12
CA GLU A 128 -3.54 -12.41 11.42
C GLU A 128 -4.34 -13.10 10.30
N HIS A 129 -4.91 -12.30 9.38
CA HIS A 129 -5.70 -12.79 8.24
C HIS A 129 -4.94 -12.63 6.91
N SER A 130 -3.62 -12.79 6.95
CA SER A 130 -2.77 -12.54 5.78
C SER A 130 -1.71 -13.61 5.60
N ARG A 131 -1.46 -13.97 4.35
CA ARG A 131 -0.35 -14.79 3.93
C ARG A 131 0.12 -14.37 2.56
N PHE A 132 1.42 -14.19 2.41
CA PHE A 132 2.07 -13.76 1.18
C PHE A 132 2.87 -14.92 0.59
N ALA A 133 2.47 -15.39 -0.58
CA ALA A 133 3.14 -16.49 -1.29
C ALA A 133 4.07 -15.98 -2.41
N ASN A 134 3.88 -14.74 -2.86
CA ASN A 134 4.68 -14.10 -3.90
C ASN A 134 4.71 -12.57 -3.73
N PRO A 135 5.66 -11.88 -4.40
CA PRO A 135 5.82 -10.44 -4.23
C PRO A 135 4.93 -9.58 -5.15
N SER A 136 4.20 -10.18 -6.08
CA SER A 136 3.46 -9.47 -7.12
C SER A 136 1.96 -9.37 -6.87
N GLY A 137 1.38 -10.37 -6.21
CA GLY A 137 -0.06 -10.51 -6.02
C GLY A 137 -0.75 -11.30 -7.13
N LEU A 138 0.00 -11.99 -7.99
CA LEU A 138 -0.57 -12.97 -8.90
C LEU A 138 -1.31 -14.06 -8.11
N ASP A 139 -2.43 -14.50 -8.66
CA ASP A 139 -3.29 -15.48 -8.02
C ASP A 139 -2.56 -16.79 -7.74
N GLN A 140 -2.40 -17.10 -6.48
CA GLN A 140 -1.74 -18.32 -6.01
C GLN A 140 -2.48 -18.85 -4.80
N GLU A 141 -2.53 -20.16 -4.65
CA GLU A 141 -3.10 -20.80 -3.47
C GLU A 141 -2.31 -20.38 -2.22
N GLY A 142 -3.02 -20.08 -1.14
CA GLY A 142 -2.39 -19.60 0.09
C GLY A 142 -1.90 -18.16 0.06
N HIS A 143 -2.25 -17.37 -0.97
CA HIS A 143 -1.95 -15.94 -1.05
C HIS A 143 -3.23 -15.13 -0.83
N TYR A 144 -3.33 -14.47 0.33
CA TYR A 144 -4.54 -13.73 0.74
C TYR A 144 -4.21 -12.66 1.79
N SER A 145 -5.14 -11.76 1.97
CA SER A 145 -5.17 -10.81 3.08
C SER A 145 -6.61 -10.37 3.37
N SER A 146 -6.78 -9.43 4.27
CA SER A 146 -8.06 -8.81 4.61
C SER A 146 -8.03 -7.30 4.49
N ALA A 147 -9.19 -6.66 4.42
CA ALA A 147 -9.26 -5.21 4.34
C ALA A 147 -8.65 -4.53 5.57
N ASN A 148 -8.89 -5.06 6.77
CA ASN A 148 -8.31 -4.54 8.00
C ASN A 148 -6.79 -4.71 8.05
N ASP A 149 -6.28 -5.87 7.65
CA ASP A 149 -4.83 -6.10 7.60
C ASP A 149 -4.14 -5.19 6.60
N LEU A 150 -4.73 -4.99 5.42
CA LEU A 150 -4.20 -4.07 4.42
C LEU A 150 -4.24 -2.60 4.87
N ALA A 151 -5.28 -2.19 5.59
CA ALA A 151 -5.34 -0.86 6.20
C ALA A 151 -4.22 -0.67 7.22
N ARG A 152 -3.96 -1.69 8.05
CA ARG A 152 -2.86 -1.70 9.02
C ARG A 152 -1.50 -1.63 8.34
N LEU A 153 -1.29 -2.43 7.32
CA LEU A 153 -0.07 -2.42 6.52
C LEU A 153 0.18 -1.07 5.85
N ALA A 154 -0.84 -0.53 5.19
CA ALA A 154 -0.74 0.76 4.51
C ALA A 154 -0.50 1.91 5.50
N SER A 155 -1.15 1.89 6.66
CA SER A 155 -0.92 2.87 7.73
C SER A 155 0.52 2.84 8.22
N TYR A 156 1.07 1.64 8.45
CA TYR A 156 2.48 1.46 8.81
C TYR A 156 3.41 2.00 7.73
N ALA A 157 3.20 1.61 6.48
CA ALA A 157 4.04 2.02 5.36
C ALA A 157 4.02 3.54 5.12
N LEU A 158 2.88 4.19 5.33
CA LEU A 158 2.72 5.63 5.19
C LEU A 158 3.48 6.47 6.25
N HIS A 159 3.99 5.85 7.32
CA HIS A 159 4.93 6.49 8.24
C HIS A 159 6.37 6.54 7.71
N ASN A 160 6.68 5.79 6.66
CA ASN A 160 7.98 5.80 6.00
C ASN A 160 8.03 6.87 4.91
N ASP A 161 8.97 7.81 5.02
CA ASP A 161 9.07 8.95 4.09
C ASP A 161 9.35 8.54 2.64
N THR A 162 10.15 7.51 2.43
CA THR A 162 10.43 6.98 1.09
C THR A 162 9.17 6.38 0.48
N PHE A 163 8.46 5.54 1.22
CA PHE A 163 7.19 4.96 0.76
C PHE A 163 6.16 6.05 0.42
N ARG A 164 5.98 7.03 1.30
CA ARG A 164 5.07 8.17 1.07
C ARG A 164 5.42 8.93 -0.20
N SER A 165 6.70 9.21 -0.43
CA SER A 165 7.17 9.92 -1.63
C SER A 165 6.87 9.14 -2.90
N ILE A 166 7.05 7.82 -2.88
CA ILE A 166 6.78 6.96 -4.04
C ILE A 166 5.29 6.94 -4.37
N VAL A 167 4.43 6.61 -3.40
CA VAL A 167 3.00 6.35 -3.69
C VAL A 167 2.20 7.61 -4.04
N ARG A 168 2.66 8.79 -3.66
CA ARG A 168 2.03 10.06 -4.03
C ARG A 168 2.47 10.60 -5.41
N THR A 169 3.49 10.00 -5.99
CA THR A 169 4.07 10.46 -7.27
C THR A 169 3.11 10.16 -8.42
N LYS A 170 2.80 11.18 -9.20
CA LYS A 170 1.90 11.06 -10.37
C LYS A 170 2.63 10.54 -11.61
N VAL A 171 3.84 11.02 -11.82
CA VAL A 171 4.70 10.63 -12.96
C VAL A 171 6.14 10.52 -12.50
N LYS A 172 6.82 9.47 -12.91
CA LYS A 172 8.25 9.24 -12.66
C LYS A 172 8.94 8.90 -13.97
N THR A 173 10.11 9.50 -14.21
CA THR A 173 11.04 9.07 -15.24
C THR A 173 12.23 8.38 -14.61
N ALA A 174 12.81 7.41 -15.29
CA ALA A 174 13.99 6.68 -14.85
C ALA A 174 14.86 6.31 -16.08
N PRO A 175 16.20 6.21 -15.92
CA PRO A 175 17.08 5.79 -17.00
C PRO A 175 16.71 4.42 -17.56
N ASN A 176 16.69 4.31 -18.90
CA ASN A 176 16.50 3.05 -19.60
C ASN A 176 17.80 2.65 -20.31
N PRO A 177 18.55 1.68 -19.80
CA PRO A 177 19.86 1.33 -20.38
C PRO A 177 19.77 0.64 -21.74
N ASN A 178 18.56 0.23 -22.16
CA ASN A 178 18.34 -0.52 -23.39
C ASN A 178 17.86 0.36 -24.55
N GLU A 179 17.45 1.62 -24.26
CA GLU A 179 16.81 2.50 -25.23
C GLU A 179 17.39 3.92 -25.15
N LYS A 180 17.13 4.71 -26.18
CA LYS A 180 17.55 6.12 -26.24
C LYS A 180 16.64 7.06 -25.42
N TRP A 181 15.49 6.55 -24.96
CA TRP A 181 14.52 7.28 -24.16
C TRP A 181 14.46 6.71 -22.75
N GLU A 182 14.08 7.55 -21.79
CA GLU A 182 13.87 7.15 -20.41
C GLU A 182 12.57 6.35 -20.25
N TYR A 183 12.51 5.53 -19.19
CA TYR A 183 11.21 5.05 -18.70
C TYR A 183 10.35 6.23 -18.27
N LYS A 184 9.06 6.18 -18.57
CA LYS A 184 8.08 7.13 -18.08
C LYS A 184 6.89 6.37 -17.51
N TRP A 185 6.72 6.47 -16.22
CA TRP A 185 5.67 5.77 -15.49
C TRP A 185 4.64 6.73 -14.94
N ILE A 186 3.40 6.60 -15.42
CA ILE A 186 2.24 7.36 -14.94
C ILE A 186 1.50 6.50 -13.94
N ASN A 187 1.25 7.04 -12.74
CA ASN A 187 0.56 6.33 -11.67
C ASN A 187 -0.88 5.97 -12.09
N LYS A 188 -1.25 4.71 -11.92
CA LYS A 188 -2.59 4.20 -12.23
C LYS A 188 -3.66 4.67 -11.25
N ASN A 189 -3.27 5.20 -10.09
CA ASN A 189 -4.18 5.65 -9.05
C ASN A 189 -4.85 6.98 -9.43
N LYS A 190 -6.07 6.89 -9.93
CA LYS A 190 -6.87 8.06 -10.35
C LYS A 190 -7.26 8.99 -9.19
N MET A 191 -7.28 8.49 -7.94
CA MET A 191 -7.58 9.33 -6.77
C MET A 191 -6.61 10.51 -6.66
N LEU A 192 -5.33 10.35 -7.07
CA LEU A 192 -4.34 11.42 -7.05
C LEU A 192 -4.73 12.64 -7.89
N LEU A 193 -5.60 12.46 -8.89
CA LEU A 193 -6.07 13.53 -9.78
C LEU A 193 -7.49 13.99 -9.45
N GLN A 194 -8.28 13.17 -8.75
CA GLN A 194 -9.73 13.33 -8.64
C GLN A 194 -10.22 13.61 -7.23
N TYR A 195 -9.38 13.43 -6.21
CA TYR A 195 -9.76 13.58 -4.81
C TYR A 195 -8.81 14.53 -4.10
N GLU A 196 -9.35 15.56 -3.46
CA GLU A 196 -8.56 16.56 -2.74
C GLU A 196 -7.82 15.93 -1.57
N GLY A 197 -6.49 16.17 -1.53
CA GLY A 197 -5.60 15.64 -0.51
C GLY A 197 -5.14 14.21 -0.76
N ALA A 198 -5.57 13.54 -1.84
CA ALA A 198 -5.13 12.17 -2.14
C ALA A 198 -3.60 12.09 -2.31
N ASP A 199 -2.98 11.12 -1.61
CA ASP A 199 -1.53 10.97 -1.53
C ASP A 199 -1.02 9.52 -1.54
N GLY A 200 -1.87 8.55 -1.89
CA GLY A 200 -1.53 7.13 -2.03
C GLY A 200 -2.74 6.29 -2.46
N VAL A 201 -2.64 5.01 -2.60
CA VAL A 201 -1.50 4.13 -2.31
C VAL A 201 -1.29 3.15 -3.46
N LYS A 202 -2.27 2.27 -3.78
CA LYS A 202 -2.09 1.20 -4.78
C LYS A 202 -3.41 0.69 -5.35
N THR A 203 -3.41 0.44 -6.65
CA THR A 203 -4.48 -0.26 -7.36
C THR A 203 -4.17 -1.74 -7.55
N GLY A 204 -5.18 -2.57 -7.70
CA GLY A 204 -5.00 -3.98 -8.00
C GLY A 204 -6.18 -4.58 -8.78
N TYR A 205 -5.87 -5.53 -9.64
CA TYR A 205 -6.86 -6.33 -10.36
C TYR A 205 -6.26 -7.66 -10.80
N THR A 206 -6.97 -8.74 -10.55
CA THR A 206 -6.81 -10.02 -11.24
C THR A 206 -8.20 -10.56 -11.59
N LYS A 207 -8.25 -11.56 -12.46
CA LYS A 207 -9.53 -12.20 -12.83
C LYS A 207 -10.26 -12.83 -11.64
N LYS A 208 -9.53 -13.25 -10.59
CA LYS A 208 -10.09 -13.88 -9.39
C LYS A 208 -10.31 -12.89 -8.25
N ALA A 209 -9.43 -11.93 -8.07
CA ALA A 209 -9.55 -10.90 -7.03
C ALA A 209 -10.57 -9.82 -7.39
N LEU A 210 -10.73 -9.55 -8.69
CA LEU A 210 -11.46 -8.42 -9.22
C LEU A 210 -10.83 -7.08 -8.78
N ARG A 211 -11.56 -5.97 -8.77
CA ARG A 211 -10.99 -4.65 -8.47
C ARG A 211 -10.73 -4.48 -6.98
N CYS A 212 -9.50 -4.16 -6.64
CA CYS A 212 -9.02 -3.88 -5.30
C CYS A 212 -8.32 -2.51 -5.26
N LEU A 213 -8.51 -1.75 -4.22
CA LEU A 213 -7.92 -0.41 -4.08
C LEU A 213 -7.55 -0.13 -2.62
N VAL A 214 -6.37 0.42 -2.43
CA VAL A 214 -5.99 1.15 -1.21
C VAL A 214 -5.73 2.58 -1.60
N SER A 215 -6.42 3.52 -1.00
CA SER A 215 -6.17 4.95 -1.17
C SER A 215 -5.96 5.64 0.16
N SER A 216 -5.22 6.73 0.14
CA SER A 216 -5.03 7.61 1.29
C SER A 216 -5.21 9.07 0.88
N ALA A 217 -5.59 9.89 1.85
CA ALA A 217 -5.68 11.32 1.70
C ALA A 217 -5.34 12.02 3.00
N THR A 218 -4.77 13.21 2.89
CA THR A 218 -4.43 14.08 4.01
C THR A 218 -5.15 15.41 3.88
N ARG A 219 -5.89 15.79 4.93
CA ARG A 219 -6.55 17.10 5.05
C ARG A 219 -6.36 17.64 6.46
N ASN A 220 -5.95 18.90 6.59
CA ASN A 220 -5.77 19.56 7.87
C ASN A 220 -4.91 18.75 8.87
N GLY A 221 -3.83 18.12 8.37
CA GLY A 221 -2.91 17.32 9.17
C GLY A 221 -3.41 15.91 9.53
N GLN A 222 -4.62 15.54 9.15
CA GLN A 222 -5.17 14.20 9.33
C GLN A 222 -5.03 13.38 8.07
N GLN A 223 -4.38 12.21 8.17
CA GLN A 223 -4.28 11.25 7.08
C GLN A 223 -5.15 10.02 7.34
N LEU A 224 -5.99 9.69 6.37
CA LEU A 224 -6.85 8.52 6.39
C LEU A 224 -6.45 7.55 5.28
N VAL A 225 -6.66 6.27 5.52
CA VAL A 225 -6.49 5.20 4.52
C VAL A 225 -7.77 4.39 4.41
N ALA A 226 -8.19 4.17 3.16
CA ALA A 226 -9.35 3.35 2.81
C ALA A 226 -8.91 2.14 1.99
N VAL A 227 -9.56 1.01 2.23
CA VAL A 227 -9.36 -0.26 1.52
C VAL A 227 -10.69 -0.80 1.05
N THR A 228 -10.77 -1.16 -0.23
CA THR A 228 -11.89 -1.95 -0.76
C THR A 228 -11.35 -3.16 -1.51
N LEU A 229 -11.97 -4.32 -1.28
CA LEU A 229 -11.66 -5.58 -1.94
C LEU A 229 -12.88 -6.06 -2.72
N ASN A 230 -12.66 -6.43 -3.98
CA ASN A 230 -13.71 -6.83 -4.91
C ASN A 230 -14.83 -5.78 -4.97
N ASP A 231 -14.49 -4.60 -5.46
CA ASP A 231 -15.38 -3.45 -5.56
C ASP A 231 -15.40 -2.89 -6.98
N ARG A 232 -16.51 -3.09 -7.68
CA ARG A 232 -16.68 -2.55 -9.04
C ARG A 232 -16.87 -1.03 -9.08
N ASN A 233 -17.18 -0.42 -7.94
CA ASN A 233 -17.40 1.02 -7.77
C ASN A 233 -16.34 1.69 -6.89
N ASP A 234 -15.12 1.15 -6.89
CA ASP A 234 -14.04 1.48 -5.97
C ASP A 234 -13.71 2.98 -5.88
N TRP A 235 -13.61 3.70 -7.00
CA TRP A 235 -13.28 5.13 -6.98
C TRP A 235 -14.33 5.96 -6.23
N GLN A 236 -15.60 5.65 -6.44
CA GLN A 236 -16.70 6.35 -5.77
C GLN A 236 -16.81 5.96 -4.29
N ASP A 237 -16.66 4.68 -3.99
CA ASP A 237 -16.73 4.18 -2.62
C ASP A 237 -15.57 4.70 -1.78
N HIS A 238 -14.37 4.84 -2.35
CA HIS A 238 -13.24 5.47 -1.67
C HIS A 238 -13.48 6.95 -1.35
N ARG A 239 -14.11 7.70 -2.26
CA ARG A 239 -14.52 9.08 -1.97
C ARG A 239 -15.48 9.13 -0.78
N ARG A 240 -16.47 8.26 -0.78
CA ARG A 240 -17.47 8.18 0.30
C ARG A 240 -16.83 7.79 1.64
N LEU A 241 -15.94 6.81 1.65
CA LEU A 241 -15.21 6.37 2.85
C LEU A 241 -14.34 7.49 3.42
N LEU A 242 -13.54 8.14 2.59
CA LEU A 242 -12.65 9.21 3.02
C LEU A 242 -13.44 10.44 3.49
N ASP A 243 -14.48 10.87 2.74
CA ASP A 243 -15.37 11.94 3.16
C ASP A 243 -16.02 11.65 4.51
N TYR A 244 -16.53 10.43 4.68
CA TYR A 244 -17.11 9.97 5.95
C TYR A 244 -16.11 10.09 7.10
N GLY A 245 -14.86 9.66 6.90
CA GLY A 245 -13.82 9.74 7.92
C GLY A 245 -13.49 11.17 8.33
N PHE A 246 -13.29 12.06 7.35
CA PHE A 246 -13.01 13.48 7.63
C PHE A 246 -14.17 14.22 8.28
N GLU A 247 -15.41 13.90 7.92
CA GLU A 247 -16.61 14.55 8.48
C GLU A 247 -16.95 14.04 9.88
N LYS A 248 -16.89 12.73 10.11
CA LYS A 248 -17.32 12.11 11.38
C LYS A 248 -16.24 12.01 12.43
N TYR A 249 -14.99 12.03 12.02
CA TYR A 249 -13.83 11.89 12.91
C TYR A 249 -12.81 13.00 12.66
N PRO A 250 -13.20 14.28 12.77
CA PRO A 250 -12.27 15.38 12.58
C PRO A 250 -11.15 15.32 13.62
N LEU A 251 -9.94 15.75 13.22
CA LEU A 251 -8.83 15.91 14.15
C LEU A 251 -9.06 17.16 14.98
N GLU A 252 -9.21 16.99 16.29
CA GLU A 252 -9.38 18.09 17.25
C GLU A 252 -8.13 18.27 18.11
N THR A 253 -7.73 19.53 18.29
CA THR A 253 -6.65 19.86 19.21
C THR A 253 -7.23 20.02 20.61
N VAL A 254 -7.01 19.01 21.45
CA VAL A 254 -7.49 19.02 22.84
C VAL A 254 -6.58 19.89 23.74
N ILE A 255 -5.26 19.85 23.50
CA ILE A 255 -4.25 20.60 24.25
C ILE A 255 -3.19 21.12 23.27
N LYS A 256 -2.87 22.41 23.32
CA LYS A 256 -1.79 22.98 22.52
C LYS A 256 -0.45 22.77 23.21
N LYS A 257 0.62 22.60 22.43
CA LYS A 257 1.97 22.49 22.97
C LYS A 257 2.31 23.73 23.78
N GLY A 258 2.64 23.56 25.09
CA GLY A 258 2.95 24.64 26.00
C GLY A 258 1.77 25.12 26.86
N GLU A 259 0.57 24.61 26.65
CA GLU A 259 -0.54 24.88 27.58
C GLU A 259 -0.36 24.11 28.88
N THR A 260 -0.52 24.81 30.01
CA THR A 260 -0.51 24.18 31.32
C THR A 260 -1.88 23.57 31.58
N VAL A 261 -1.91 22.24 31.74
CA VAL A 261 -3.13 21.54 32.14
C VAL A 261 -3.29 21.74 33.66
N ALA A 262 -4.11 22.70 34.06
CA ALA A 262 -4.38 22.98 35.46
C ALA A 262 -5.27 21.85 36.05
N GLY A 263 -4.84 21.21 37.14
CA GLY A 263 -5.72 20.44 38.01
C GLY A 263 -5.50 18.94 38.09
N TYR A 264 -4.46 18.36 37.50
CA TYR A 264 -4.11 16.97 37.77
C TYR A 264 -2.87 16.86 38.64
N PRO A 265 -2.98 16.31 39.86
CA PRO A 265 -1.78 15.99 40.65
C PRO A 265 -1.03 14.86 39.95
N PHE A 266 0.26 15.09 39.69
CA PHE A 266 1.14 13.98 39.28
C PHE A 266 1.26 13.03 40.48
N VAL A 267 0.85 11.79 40.28
CA VAL A 267 1.20 10.72 41.22
C VAL A 267 2.57 10.22 40.78
N THR A 268 3.57 10.53 41.62
CA THR A 268 4.95 10.02 41.48
C THR A 268 4.99 8.53 41.84
#